data_34777c1d13a8cb2442824e3753c8456f
#
_entry.id   34777c1d13a8cb2442824e3753c8456f
#
_cell.length_a   1.000
_cell.length_b   1.000
_cell.length_c   1.000
_cell.angle_alpha   90.00
_cell.angle_beta   90.00
_cell.angle_gamma   90.00
#
_symmetry.space_group_name_H-M   'P 1'
#
loop_
_entity.id
_entity.type
_entity.pdbx_description
1 polymer ?
#
loop_
_entity_poly.entity_id
_entity_poly.type
_entity_poly.pdbx_seq_one_letter_code
_entity_poly.pdbx_strand_id
1 'polypeptide(L)'
;MLRTRFAGVYDGVHVLPFFTPFDGAAAGFDPIDHTKVDPRLGSWDDVAELSKSHDIIVDAIVNHMSWESAQFQDVLKNGEKSEYYPMFLTMSSVFPNGATEEDLAGIYRPRPGLPFTHYKFAGKTRLVWVSFTPQQVHIDTDSAKGWE
;
A
#
# COMPACT_ATOMS: atom_id res chain seq x y z
N MET A 1 -27.04 -9.48 4.69
CA MET A 1 -26.85 -10.17 5.99
C MET A 1 -26.97 -9.18 7.16
N LEU A 2 -26.25 -8.07 7.21
CA LEU A 2 -26.33 -7.06 8.29
C LEU A 2 -27.75 -6.48 8.44
N ARG A 3 -28.40 -6.07 7.34
CA ARG A 3 -29.74 -5.52 7.34
C ARG A 3 -30.88 -6.54 7.52
N THR A 4 -30.57 -7.82 7.61
CA THR A 4 -31.56 -8.90 7.75
C THR A 4 -31.32 -9.74 9.00
N ARG A 5 -30.35 -10.68 8.95
CA ARG A 5 -30.11 -11.62 10.06
C ARG A 5 -29.52 -10.96 11.30
N PHE A 6 -28.76 -9.88 11.12
CA PHE A 6 -28.10 -9.13 12.20
C PHE A 6 -28.67 -7.71 12.36
N ALA A 7 -29.86 -7.45 11.83
CA ALA A 7 -30.52 -6.15 11.97
C ALA A 7 -30.69 -5.79 13.45
N GLY A 8 -30.15 -4.62 13.85
CA GLY A 8 -30.22 -4.14 15.23
C GLY A 8 -29.31 -4.85 16.24
N VAL A 9 -28.39 -5.73 15.76
CA VAL A 9 -27.42 -6.43 16.62
C VAL A 9 -26.10 -5.66 16.71
N TYR A 10 -25.68 -5.02 15.62
CA TYR A 10 -24.44 -4.28 15.52
C TYR A 10 -24.70 -2.87 14.97
N ASP A 11 -24.13 -1.86 15.61
CA ASP A 11 -24.21 -0.47 15.18
C ASP A 11 -23.14 -0.12 14.15
N GLY A 12 -21.98 -0.78 14.23
CA GLY A 12 -20.85 -0.58 13.32
C GLY A 12 -20.31 -1.85 12.70
N VAL A 13 -19.60 -1.70 11.59
CA VAL A 13 -18.95 -2.78 10.87
C VAL A 13 -17.56 -2.36 10.40
N HIS A 14 -16.55 -3.18 10.67
CA HIS A 14 -15.23 -3.03 10.08
C HIS A 14 -15.21 -3.78 8.74
N VAL A 15 -15.03 -3.03 7.66
CA VAL A 15 -14.87 -3.56 6.32
C VAL A 15 -13.39 -3.64 6.03
N LEU A 16 -12.87 -4.86 5.84
CA LEU A 16 -11.48 -5.09 5.46
C LEU A 16 -11.18 -4.39 4.12
N PRO A 17 -9.91 -4.17 3.75
CA PRO A 17 -9.56 -3.42 2.56
C PRO A 17 -10.30 -3.92 1.32
N PHE A 18 -11.04 -3.01 0.71
CA PHE A 18 -11.93 -3.28 -0.42
C PHE A 18 -11.50 -2.53 -1.69
N PHE A 19 -10.32 -1.94 -1.67
CA PHE A 19 -9.72 -1.29 -2.84
C PHE A 19 -9.27 -2.33 -3.87
N THR A 20 -9.06 -1.93 -5.12
CA THR A 20 -8.53 -2.81 -6.17
C THR A 20 -7.17 -3.38 -5.76
N PRO A 21 -7.05 -4.69 -5.48
CA PRO A 21 -5.84 -5.29 -4.94
C PRO A 21 -4.96 -5.88 -6.02
N PHE A 22 -3.72 -6.21 -5.66
CA PHE A 22 -2.81 -7.04 -6.45
C PHE A 22 -3.25 -8.51 -6.52
N ASP A 23 -4.18 -8.96 -5.68
CA ASP A 23 -4.60 -10.35 -5.55
C ASP A 23 -3.50 -11.33 -5.09
N GLY A 24 -2.53 -10.83 -4.34
CA GLY A 24 -1.51 -11.64 -3.70
C GLY A 24 -1.98 -12.27 -2.38
N ALA A 25 -1.03 -12.72 -1.57
CA ALA A 25 -1.28 -13.33 -0.27
C ALA A 25 -1.74 -12.34 0.83
N ALA A 26 -1.82 -11.06 0.51
CA ALA A 26 -2.08 -9.99 1.49
C ALA A 26 -3.56 -9.64 1.66
N ALA A 27 -4.49 -10.38 1.03
CA ALA A 27 -5.95 -10.30 1.25
C ALA A 27 -6.51 -8.86 1.15
N GLY A 28 -6.10 -8.11 0.11
CA GLY A 28 -6.54 -6.73 -0.11
C GLY A 28 -5.67 -5.65 0.55
N PHE A 29 -4.73 -6.02 1.41
CA PHE A 29 -3.77 -5.09 2.01
C PHE A 29 -2.60 -4.69 1.06
N ASP A 30 -2.77 -4.87 -0.22
CA ASP A 30 -1.84 -4.50 -1.28
C ASP A 30 -2.55 -3.77 -2.43
N PRO A 31 -3.16 -2.59 -2.14
CA PRO A 31 -3.96 -1.89 -3.13
C PRO A 31 -3.12 -1.41 -4.32
N ILE A 32 -3.62 -1.65 -5.53
CA ILE A 32 -3.11 -1.06 -6.77
C ILE A 32 -3.57 0.40 -6.88
N ASP A 33 -4.81 0.65 -6.46
CA ASP A 33 -5.44 1.96 -6.52
C ASP A 33 -6.34 2.16 -5.31
N HIS A 34 -5.95 3.07 -4.42
CA HIS A 34 -6.69 3.40 -3.19
C HIS A 34 -7.98 4.18 -3.43
N THR A 35 -8.21 4.65 -4.64
CA THR A 35 -9.40 5.45 -4.99
C THR A 35 -10.53 4.61 -5.56
N LYS A 36 -10.27 3.36 -5.89
CA LYS A 36 -11.24 2.46 -6.54
C LYS A 36 -11.58 1.27 -5.69
N VAL A 37 -12.87 1.04 -5.53
CA VAL A 37 -13.38 -0.19 -4.95
C VAL A 37 -13.14 -1.35 -5.92
N ASP A 38 -12.78 -2.51 -5.41
CA ASP A 38 -12.72 -3.73 -6.21
C ASP A 38 -14.12 -4.06 -6.75
N PRO A 39 -14.30 -4.09 -8.09
CA PRO A 39 -15.62 -4.31 -8.69
C PRO A 39 -16.25 -5.68 -8.34
N ARG A 40 -15.44 -6.63 -7.86
CA ARG A 40 -15.94 -7.92 -7.35
C ARG A 40 -16.65 -7.79 -6.01
N LEU A 41 -16.34 -6.72 -5.25
CA LEU A 41 -16.91 -6.47 -3.92
C LEU A 41 -18.05 -5.46 -3.97
N GLY A 42 -18.07 -4.57 -4.96
CA GLY A 42 -19.08 -3.53 -5.11
C GLY A 42 -18.53 -2.19 -5.62
N SER A 43 -19.10 -1.13 -5.12
CA SER A 43 -18.81 0.24 -5.52
C SER A 43 -18.78 1.19 -4.32
N TRP A 44 -18.36 2.43 -4.52
CA TRP A 44 -18.50 3.48 -3.50
C TRP A 44 -19.95 3.76 -3.12
N ASP A 45 -20.90 3.55 -4.05
CA ASP A 45 -22.34 3.70 -3.77
C ASP A 45 -22.82 2.62 -2.79
N ASP A 46 -22.29 1.40 -2.87
CA ASP A 46 -22.60 0.33 -1.92
C ASP A 46 -22.07 0.66 -0.51
N VAL A 47 -20.87 1.23 -0.43
CA VAL A 47 -20.30 1.71 0.84
C VAL A 47 -21.16 2.84 1.42
N ALA A 48 -21.52 3.83 0.59
CA ALA A 48 -22.39 4.93 0.99
C ALA A 48 -23.78 4.45 1.40
N GLU A 49 -24.32 3.43 0.75
CA GLU A 49 -25.61 2.84 1.13
C GLU A 49 -25.52 2.09 2.47
N LEU A 50 -24.41 1.41 2.74
CA LEU A 50 -24.21 0.72 4.02
C LEU A 50 -24.07 1.75 5.17
N SER A 51 -23.41 2.87 4.94
CA SER A 51 -23.18 3.93 5.94
C SER A 51 -24.48 4.62 6.41
N LYS A 52 -25.58 4.48 5.69
CA LYS A 52 -26.89 5.02 6.13
C LYS A 52 -27.47 4.27 7.35
N SER A 53 -27.01 3.08 7.64
CA SER A 53 -27.56 2.22 8.67
C SER A 53 -26.53 1.65 9.65
N HIS A 54 -25.23 1.81 9.38
CA HIS A 54 -24.14 1.31 10.21
C HIS A 54 -22.97 2.27 10.16
N ASP A 55 -22.27 2.42 11.27
CA ASP A 55 -20.97 3.07 11.29
C ASP A 55 -19.97 2.19 10.52
N ILE A 56 -19.21 2.80 9.60
CA ILE A 56 -18.24 2.09 8.77
C ILE A 56 -16.84 2.39 9.29
N ILE A 57 -16.11 1.33 9.64
CA ILE A 57 -14.69 1.38 9.97
C ILE A 57 -13.93 0.77 8.80
N VAL A 58 -12.88 1.42 8.35
CA VAL A 58 -12.03 0.95 7.24
C VAL A 58 -10.55 1.07 7.59
N ASP A 59 -9.72 0.26 6.96
CA ASP A 59 -8.27 0.37 7.09
C ASP A 59 -7.74 1.52 6.21
N ALA A 60 -6.99 2.44 6.81
CA ALA A 60 -6.24 3.46 6.09
C ALA A 60 -4.84 2.93 5.77
N ILE A 61 -4.64 2.43 4.55
CA ILE A 61 -3.35 1.90 4.09
C ILE A 61 -2.54 3.04 3.50
N VAL A 62 -1.78 3.75 4.33
CA VAL A 62 -1.01 4.95 3.93
C VAL A 62 0.50 4.70 3.80
N ASN A 63 1.00 3.56 4.28
CA ASN A 63 2.43 3.28 4.35
C ASN A 63 2.98 2.52 3.14
N HIS A 64 2.14 1.93 2.32
CA HIS A 64 2.55 1.20 1.12
C HIS A 64 1.43 1.09 0.09
N MET A 65 1.81 0.70 -1.10
CA MET A 65 0.90 0.31 -2.17
C MET A 65 1.46 -0.87 -2.94
N SER A 66 0.68 -1.44 -3.83
CA SER A 66 1.13 -2.52 -4.70
C SER A 66 2.22 -2.05 -5.66
N TRP A 67 3.19 -2.94 -5.92
CA TRP A 67 4.16 -2.74 -7.00
C TRP A 67 3.51 -2.60 -8.39
N GLU A 68 2.27 -3.08 -8.57
CA GLU A 68 1.47 -2.93 -9.80
C GLU A 68 0.74 -1.60 -9.90
N SER A 69 0.84 -0.72 -8.90
CA SER A 69 0.26 0.61 -8.99
C SER A 69 0.80 1.39 -10.18
N ALA A 70 -0.04 2.23 -10.77
CA ALA A 70 0.35 3.04 -11.92
C ALA A 70 1.58 3.92 -11.64
N GLN A 71 1.66 4.47 -10.44
CA GLN A 71 2.76 5.30 -9.97
C GLN A 71 4.08 4.51 -9.92
N PHE A 72 4.07 3.32 -9.32
CA PHE A 72 5.29 2.52 -9.23
C PHE A 72 5.70 1.96 -10.59
N GLN A 73 4.75 1.57 -11.44
CA GLN A 73 5.02 1.13 -12.81
C GLN A 73 5.67 2.25 -13.64
N ASP A 74 5.26 3.51 -13.43
CA ASP A 74 5.92 4.64 -14.07
C ASP A 74 7.37 4.80 -13.59
N VAL A 75 7.62 4.63 -12.28
CA VAL A 75 8.98 4.64 -11.73
C VAL A 75 9.84 3.50 -12.28
N LEU A 76 9.28 2.28 -12.43
CA LEU A 76 10.01 1.18 -13.06
C LEU A 76 10.44 1.52 -14.48
N LYS A 77 9.57 2.17 -15.24
CA LYS A 77 9.82 2.52 -16.64
C LYS A 77 10.77 3.71 -16.79
N ASN A 78 10.55 4.78 -16.04
CA ASN A 78 11.20 6.08 -16.23
C ASN A 78 12.33 6.37 -15.22
N GLY A 79 12.42 5.58 -14.14
CA GLY A 79 13.41 5.75 -13.07
C GLY A 79 13.29 7.12 -12.41
N GLU A 80 14.43 7.78 -12.20
CA GLU A 80 14.53 9.10 -11.57
C GLU A 80 13.87 10.24 -12.38
N LYS A 81 13.46 9.98 -13.63
CA LYS A 81 12.70 10.92 -14.46
C LYS A 81 11.20 10.87 -14.22
N SER A 82 10.72 9.85 -13.50
CA SER A 82 9.32 9.76 -13.09
C SER A 82 9.02 10.83 -12.07
N GLU A 83 7.87 11.50 -12.22
CA GLU A 83 7.36 12.42 -11.20
C GLU A 83 7.04 11.71 -9.87
N TYR A 84 6.76 10.41 -9.92
CA TYR A 84 6.48 9.56 -8.76
C TYR A 84 7.73 8.99 -8.10
N TYR A 85 8.94 9.23 -8.64
CA TYR A 85 10.16 8.69 -8.04
C TYR A 85 10.33 9.07 -6.56
N PRO A 86 10.06 10.32 -6.13
CA PRO A 86 10.15 10.71 -4.72
C PRO A 86 9.08 10.09 -3.82
N MET A 87 8.07 9.43 -4.40
CA MET A 87 6.99 8.79 -3.65
C MET A 87 7.42 7.50 -2.96
N PHE A 88 8.52 6.88 -3.38
CA PHE A 88 8.93 5.56 -2.91
C PHE A 88 10.27 5.56 -2.22
N LEU A 89 10.33 4.90 -1.06
CA LEU A 89 11.57 4.75 -0.30
C LEU A 89 12.51 3.74 -0.96
N THR A 90 13.73 4.19 -1.21
CA THR A 90 14.84 3.32 -1.64
C THR A 90 15.89 3.24 -0.56
N MET A 91 16.77 2.24 -0.61
CA MET A 91 17.89 2.14 0.32
C MET A 91 18.76 3.42 0.27
N SER A 92 18.95 4.00 -0.92
CA SER A 92 19.75 5.21 -1.07
C SER A 92 19.05 6.49 -0.59
N SER A 93 17.72 6.53 -0.56
CA SER A 93 16.98 7.65 0.04
C SER A 93 16.98 7.59 1.56
N VAL A 94 16.86 6.38 2.13
CA VAL A 94 16.88 6.16 3.58
C VAL A 94 18.29 6.29 4.16
N PHE A 95 19.29 5.74 3.45
CA PHE A 95 20.69 5.74 3.87
C PHE A 95 21.58 6.39 2.78
N PRO A 96 21.54 7.71 2.63
CA PRO A 96 22.27 8.40 1.55
C PRO A 96 23.79 8.27 1.65
N ASN A 97 24.31 8.02 2.84
CA ASN A 97 25.74 7.80 3.11
C ASN A 97 26.13 6.33 3.27
N GLY A 98 25.21 5.40 2.92
CA GLY A 98 25.34 3.97 3.16
C GLY A 98 24.77 3.56 4.52
N ALA A 99 24.35 2.30 4.64
CA ALA A 99 23.83 1.71 5.87
C ALA A 99 24.94 0.93 6.59
N THR A 100 25.02 1.06 7.90
CA THR A 100 25.82 0.21 8.77
C THR A 100 25.04 -1.07 9.14
N GLU A 101 25.73 -2.06 9.72
CA GLU A 101 25.05 -3.24 10.27
C GLU A 101 24.07 -2.86 11.39
N GLU A 102 24.41 -1.87 12.21
CA GLU A 102 23.57 -1.36 13.29
C GLU A 102 22.28 -0.71 12.75
N ASP A 103 22.39 0.10 11.69
CA ASP A 103 21.22 0.68 11.00
C ASP A 103 20.28 -0.41 10.50
N LEU A 104 20.84 -1.44 9.85
CA LEU A 104 20.04 -2.53 9.30
C LEU A 104 19.43 -3.43 10.39
N ALA A 105 20.15 -3.67 11.47
CA ALA A 105 19.68 -4.43 12.62
C ALA A 105 18.57 -3.70 13.39
N GLY A 106 18.57 -2.36 13.36
CA GLY A 106 17.54 -1.51 13.97
C GLY A 106 16.21 -1.51 13.23
N ILE A 107 16.16 -2.02 12.00
CA ILE A 107 14.92 -2.02 11.21
C ILE A 107 13.94 -3.06 11.76
N TYR A 108 12.85 -2.59 12.37
CA TYR A 108 11.77 -3.46 12.79
C TYR A 108 10.97 -3.97 11.59
N ARG A 109 10.72 -5.28 11.57
CA ARG A 109 9.90 -5.96 10.57
C ARG A 109 8.80 -6.77 11.25
N PRO A 110 7.52 -6.52 10.96
CA PRO A 110 6.43 -7.31 11.52
C PRO A 110 6.35 -8.73 10.95
N ARG A 111 6.98 -8.97 9.80
CA ARG A 111 7.12 -10.30 9.16
C ARG A 111 8.58 -10.59 8.85
N PRO A 112 9.00 -11.86 8.89
CA PRO A 112 10.35 -12.25 8.49
C PRO A 112 10.67 -11.84 7.06
N GLY A 113 11.95 -11.56 6.79
CA GLY A 113 12.45 -11.20 5.48
C GLY A 113 13.24 -9.91 5.47
N LEU A 114 13.86 -9.61 4.33
CA LEU A 114 14.62 -8.38 4.14
C LEU A 114 13.69 -7.18 3.97
N PRO A 115 14.05 -5.99 4.49
CA PRO A 115 13.28 -4.77 4.33
C PRO A 115 13.34 -4.18 2.92
N PHE A 116 14.25 -4.68 2.08
CA PHE A 116 14.49 -4.20 0.74
C PHE A 116 14.32 -5.31 -0.29
N THR A 117 13.77 -4.96 -1.43
CA THR A 117 13.61 -5.82 -2.61
C THR A 117 14.21 -5.15 -3.83
N HIS A 118 14.80 -5.96 -4.72
CA HIS A 118 15.39 -5.48 -5.96
C HIS A 118 14.31 -5.15 -6.99
N TYR A 119 14.36 -3.94 -7.52
CA TYR A 119 13.59 -3.53 -8.69
C TYR A 119 14.49 -2.87 -9.73
N LYS A 120 14.08 -2.87 -11.00
CA LYS A 120 14.80 -2.20 -12.09
C LYS A 120 14.09 -0.90 -12.44
N PHE A 121 14.72 0.23 -12.13
CA PHE A 121 14.27 1.57 -12.45
C PHE A 121 14.99 2.04 -13.74
N ALA A 122 14.28 2.09 -14.86
CA ALA A 122 14.86 2.40 -16.18
C ALA A 122 16.12 1.53 -16.47
N GLY A 123 16.05 0.23 -16.14
CA GLY A 123 17.14 -0.71 -16.31
C GLY A 123 18.21 -0.74 -15.22
N LYS A 124 18.23 0.21 -14.28
CA LYS A 124 19.17 0.26 -13.16
C LYS A 124 18.57 -0.43 -11.94
N THR A 125 19.28 -1.38 -11.34
CA THR A 125 18.83 -2.03 -10.10
C THR A 125 18.82 -1.04 -8.94
N ARG A 126 17.71 -1.04 -8.21
CA ARG A 126 17.51 -0.29 -6.97
C ARG A 126 16.97 -1.22 -5.89
N LEU A 127 17.37 -0.99 -4.65
CA LEU A 127 16.80 -1.62 -3.48
C LEU A 127 15.66 -0.74 -2.96
N VAL A 128 14.43 -1.21 -3.09
CA VAL A 128 13.22 -0.51 -2.68
C VAL A 128 12.78 -1.05 -1.34
N TRP A 129 12.43 -0.16 -0.41
CA TRP A 129 11.86 -0.56 0.87
C TRP A 129 10.48 -1.21 0.66
N VAL A 130 10.25 -2.32 1.34
CA VAL A 130 9.00 -3.07 1.28
C VAL A 130 8.44 -3.27 2.68
N SER A 131 7.13 -3.11 2.85
CA SER A 131 6.51 -3.14 4.19
C SER A 131 6.41 -4.55 4.74
N PHE A 132 5.59 -5.41 4.14
CA PHE A 132 5.32 -6.76 4.64
C PHE A 132 5.74 -7.84 3.64
N THR A 133 5.50 -7.60 2.36
CA THR A 133 5.86 -8.51 1.26
C THR A 133 6.68 -7.78 0.22
N PRO A 134 7.42 -8.48 -0.65
CA PRO A 134 8.14 -7.85 -1.75
C PRO A 134 7.28 -7.00 -2.70
N GLN A 135 5.97 -7.27 -2.75
CA GLN A 135 5.02 -6.58 -3.62
C GLN A 135 4.41 -5.31 -2.99
N GLN A 136 4.66 -5.06 -1.71
CA GLN A 136 4.15 -3.91 -0.97
C GLN A 136 5.24 -2.85 -0.84
N VAL A 137 5.37 -2.01 -1.88
CA VAL A 137 6.39 -0.95 -1.94
C VAL A 137 6.03 0.20 -1.00
N HIS A 138 6.99 0.62 -0.19
CA HIS A 138 6.77 1.61 0.86
C HIS A 138 6.69 3.02 0.29
N ILE A 139 5.68 3.75 0.75
CA ILE A 139 5.46 5.16 0.39
C ILE A 139 6.30 6.03 1.34
N ASP A 140 6.99 7.02 0.77
CA ASP A 140 7.70 8.04 1.53
C ASP A 140 6.72 9.10 2.02
N THR A 141 6.37 9.04 3.30
CA THR A 141 5.44 9.99 3.94
C THR A 141 6.09 11.34 4.27
N ASP A 142 7.41 11.47 4.14
CA ASP A 142 8.11 12.76 4.25
C ASP A 142 8.15 13.50 2.90
N SER A 143 7.86 12.79 1.81
CA SER A 143 7.73 13.37 0.49
C SER A 143 6.34 13.96 0.26
N ALA A 144 6.26 15.20 -0.25
CA ALA A 144 4.99 15.79 -0.67
C ALA A 144 4.25 14.90 -1.68
N LYS A 145 4.99 14.21 -2.54
CA LYS A 145 4.44 13.29 -3.54
C LYS A 145 3.82 12.02 -2.94
N GLY A 146 4.24 11.63 -1.75
CA GLY A 146 3.65 10.51 -1.01
C GLY A 146 2.24 10.81 -0.47
N TRP A 147 1.85 12.09 -0.42
CA TRP A 147 0.54 12.54 0.07
C TRP A 147 -0.47 12.87 -1.04
N GLU A 148 -0.06 12.90 -2.29
CA GLU A 148 -0.94 13.11 -3.46
C GLU A 148 -1.68 11.80 -3.87
#